data_09348d78d06a01dffe9f2d51cabc6277
#
_entry.id   09348d78d06a01dffe9f2d51cabc6277
#
_cell.length_a   1.000
_cell.length_b   1.000
_cell.length_c   1.000
_cell.angle_alpha   90.00
_cell.angle_beta   90.00
_cell.angle_gamma   90.00
#
_symmetry.space_group_name_H-M   'P 1'
#
loop_
_entity.id
_entity.type
_entity.pdbx_description
1 polymer ?
#
loop_
_entity_poly.entity_id
_entity_poly.type
_entity_poly.pdbx_seq_one_letter_code
_entity_poly.pdbx_strand_id
1 'polypeptide(L)'
;MTDVADINYQHLDERDFGSVVWPSCQILCNFMLSNKEIFKSSQENSAALELGCGLAHASVVAIRCGQENVMATDNVLQGTTRMKCAAVKGLHVRTFDLMNELATERIVNAIRAQFSKLDYIIASDIFYTEDLFEPIMRALHQLIVVAFPGVPFYTTYQLRDACDFIFDLGEFYQIDCRLVRTASVFSEGTYKEIQLIRMTARQTDKEEVYIGVEGGGSGTKIAFLRANGTQIGRTIQFGTSNPLLNGFENVSDTLATAIRAHAKENNVSLPVTAIGYGMSGAEDKKYVNDFINYLQIEHGDIAEQHFMDSDAIVPLHGYFPAGGVIMISGTGSNCRLLTKNGEVFGCGGWGHMLGDEGSGFWIAHRAVKTLFDHDDGFHISEHSTDVVRRIVYSHFDVTENSQLLPHFYGNGFVKARVAQITKTIAEHVSTDPLCAQLFTDAGKILSDHLVAISRHYDSEMRKEVPVLLIGSVFGSWALMERGVVENLRERSVDVHKYSFYVMTECSPAVFAAAHYAAKEAHSKIDAQLALRKVSEVIL
;
A
#
# COMPACT_ATOMS: atom_id res chain seq x y z
N MET A 1 -30.09 21.62 7.74
CA MET A 1 -29.36 21.51 9.01
C MET A 1 -30.37 21.64 10.13
N THR A 2 -30.94 20.54 10.56
CA THR A 2 -31.75 20.45 11.79
C THR A 2 -30.99 19.47 12.67
N ASP A 3 -30.47 20.03 13.74
CA ASP A 3 -29.52 19.42 14.67
C ASP A 3 -30.06 18.14 15.30
N VAL A 4 -29.17 17.12 15.36
CA VAL A 4 -29.31 15.96 16.23
C VAL A 4 -29.19 16.36 17.71
N ALA A 5 -28.98 17.64 18.00
CA ALA A 5 -28.73 18.22 19.32
C ALA A 5 -29.98 18.39 20.22
N ASP A 6 -31.20 18.20 19.72
CA ASP A 6 -32.43 18.41 20.51
C ASP A 6 -33.01 17.17 21.19
N ILE A 7 -32.20 16.14 21.45
CA ILE A 7 -32.60 15.06 22.35
C ILE A 7 -31.97 15.33 23.72
N ASN A 8 -32.83 15.84 24.62
CA ASN A 8 -32.48 16.22 25.98
C ASN A 8 -31.94 15.00 26.79
N TYR A 9 -30.65 15.03 27.07
CA TYR A 9 -29.97 14.01 27.86
C TYR A 9 -30.16 14.28 29.35
N GLN A 10 -31.21 13.74 29.97
CA GLN A 10 -31.33 13.72 31.43
C GLN A 10 -30.75 12.41 31.97
N HIS A 11 -29.93 12.55 33.00
CA HIS A 11 -29.23 11.55 33.81
C HIS A 11 -29.90 10.17 33.89
N LEU A 12 -29.20 9.16 33.36
CA LEU A 12 -29.55 7.76 33.51
C LEU A 12 -28.47 7.06 34.35
N ASP A 13 -28.88 6.10 35.16
CA ASP A 13 -28.03 5.34 36.07
C ASP A 13 -26.91 4.61 35.29
N GLU A 14 -25.64 4.76 35.71
CA GLU A 14 -24.43 4.23 35.04
C GLU A 14 -24.42 2.69 34.87
N ARG A 15 -25.42 1.97 35.41
CA ARG A 15 -25.54 0.52 35.36
C ARG A 15 -26.31 -0.02 34.15
N ASP A 16 -26.86 0.82 33.31
CA ASP A 16 -27.69 0.39 32.19
C ASP A 16 -27.08 0.80 30.84
N PHE A 17 -26.14 -0.02 30.34
CA PHE A 17 -25.40 0.21 29.09
C PHE A 17 -26.30 0.43 27.87
N GLY A 18 -27.51 -0.09 27.85
CA GLY A 18 -28.48 0.11 26.78
C GLY A 18 -29.20 1.46 26.79
N SER A 19 -29.00 2.32 27.80
CA SER A 19 -29.68 3.61 27.95
C SER A 19 -28.83 4.83 27.53
N VAL A 20 -27.59 4.61 27.05
CA VAL A 20 -26.65 5.65 26.64
C VAL A 20 -26.43 5.60 25.13
N VAL A 21 -26.31 6.79 24.49
CA VAL A 21 -25.87 6.88 23.09
C VAL A 21 -24.36 6.98 23.06
N TRP A 22 -23.72 5.88 22.70
CA TRP A 22 -22.26 5.80 22.61
C TRP A 22 -21.71 6.63 21.44
N PRO A 23 -20.48 7.16 21.52
CA PRO A 23 -19.82 7.89 20.43
C PRO A 23 -19.77 7.08 19.13
N SER A 24 -19.60 5.76 19.21
CA SER A 24 -19.65 4.82 18.08
C SER A 24 -20.96 4.90 17.32
N CYS A 25 -22.09 5.02 18.01
CA CYS A 25 -23.40 5.17 17.39
C CYS A 25 -23.51 6.48 16.60
N GLN A 26 -22.93 7.57 17.09
CA GLN A 26 -22.92 8.85 16.38
C GLN A 26 -22.12 8.77 15.07
N ILE A 27 -20.97 8.07 15.07
CA ILE A 27 -20.16 7.86 13.86
C ILE A 27 -20.93 7.04 12.84
N LEU A 28 -21.59 5.94 13.25
CA LEU A 28 -22.43 5.14 12.37
C LEU A 28 -23.59 5.97 11.78
N CYS A 29 -24.30 6.71 12.60
CA CYS A 29 -25.41 7.57 12.17
C CYS A 29 -24.97 8.64 11.16
N ASN A 30 -23.82 9.29 11.40
CA ASN A 30 -23.27 10.30 10.50
C ASN A 30 -22.84 9.67 9.15
N PHE A 31 -22.23 8.48 9.19
CA PHE A 31 -21.90 7.75 7.99
C PHE A 31 -23.15 7.41 7.17
N MET A 32 -24.20 6.89 7.80
CA MET A 32 -25.46 6.57 7.14
C MET A 32 -26.10 7.80 6.49
N LEU A 33 -26.15 8.94 7.21
CA LEU A 33 -26.70 10.20 6.68
C LEU A 33 -25.91 10.76 5.50
N SER A 34 -24.59 10.55 5.50
CA SER A 34 -23.72 10.98 4.39
C SER A 34 -23.80 10.03 3.17
N ASN A 35 -24.29 8.80 3.35
CA ASN A 35 -24.34 7.77 2.32
C ASN A 35 -25.76 7.18 2.17
N LYS A 36 -26.77 8.03 2.13
CA LYS A 36 -28.20 7.62 2.12
C LYS A 36 -28.54 6.62 1.02
N GLU A 37 -27.88 6.71 -0.12
CA GLU A 37 -28.11 5.79 -1.26
C GLU A 37 -27.83 4.33 -0.91
N ILE A 38 -26.87 4.08 0.01
CA ILE A 38 -26.55 2.74 0.50
C ILE A 38 -27.59 2.23 1.50
N PHE A 39 -28.20 3.15 2.27
CA PHE A 39 -29.05 2.84 3.42
C PHE A 39 -30.54 3.09 3.16
N LYS A 40 -30.97 3.18 1.92
CA LYS A 40 -32.38 3.21 1.53
C LYS A 40 -32.88 1.82 1.16
N SER A 41 -34.20 1.62 1.17
CA SER A 41 -34.81 0.39 0.65
C SER A 41 -34.41 0.12 -0.78
N SER A 42 -33.96 -1.11 -1.06
CA SER A 42 -33.62 -1.54 -2.42
C SER A 42 -34.83 -1.94 -3.23
N GLN A 43 -35.93 -2.30 -2.57
CA GLN A 43 -37.22 -2.69 -3.16
C GLN A 43 -38.35 -2.58 -2.14
N GLU A 44 -39.58 -2.68 -2.61
CA GLU A 44 -40.77 -2.65 -1.76
C GLU A 44 -40.76 -3.79 -0.71
N ASN A 45 -41.14 -3.44 0.52
CA ASN A 45 -41.15 -4.32 1.69
C ASN A 45 -39.76 -4.95 2.02
N SER A 46 -38.67 -4.28 1.66
CA SER A 46 -37.35 -4.66 2.14
C SER A 46 -37.11 -4.13 3.57
N ALA A 47 -36.13 -4.71 4.27
CA ALA A 47 -35.81 -4.36 5.64
C ALA A 47 -34.31 -4.23 5.90
N ALA A 48 -33.97 -3.52 6.98
CA ALA A 48 -32.65 -3.58 7.63
C ALA A 48 -32.78 -4.23 9.02
N LEU A 49 -31.66 -4.76 9.54
CA LEU A 49 -31.56 -5.33 10.88
C LEU A 49 -30.56 -4.52 11.70
N GLU A 50 -30.93 -4.11 12.91
CA GLU A 50 -29.98 -3.55 13.89
C GLU A 50 -29.75 -4.56 15.02
N LEU A 51 -28.46 -4.86 15.30
CA LEU A 51 -28.02 -5.72 16.38
C LEU A 51 -27.55 -4.86 17.57
N GLY A 52 -28.04 -5.17 18.79
CA GLY A 52 -27.68 -4.38 19.98
C GLY A 52 -28.18 -2.95 19.90
N CYS A 53 -29.47 -2.77 19.64
CA CYS A 53 -30.03 -1.46 19.28
C CYS A 53 -30.07 -0.44 20.44
N GLY A 54 -29.99 -0.89 21.70
CA GLY A 54 -30.13 -0.01 22.88
C GLY A 54 -31.35 0.90 22.77
N LEU A 55 -31.11 2.20 22.52
CA LEU A 55 -32.14 3.21 22.30
C LEU A 55 -32.64 3.31 20.83
N ALA A 56 -32.19 2.42 19.94
CA ALA A 56 -32.56 2.32 18.53
C ALA A 56 -32.30 3.61 17.68
N HIS A 57 -31.25 4.35 18.01
CA HIS A 57 -30.93 5.59 17.27
C HIS A 57 -30.51 5.31 15.84
N ALA A 58 -29.69 4.29 15.59
CA ALA A 58 -29.27 3.96 14.25
C ALA A 58 -30.44 3.42 13.41
N SER A 59 -31.37 2.68 14.02
CA SER A 59 -32.63 2.27 13.36
C SER A 59 -33.49 3.47 12.92
N VAL A 60 -33.63 4.49 13.77
CA VAL A 60 -34.36 5.73 13.40
C VAL A 60 -33.67 6.47 12.28
N VAL A 61 -32.32 6.52 12.30
CA VAL A 61 -31.54 7.13 11.20
C VAL A 61 -31.68 6.33 9.91
N ALA A 62 -31.74 5.00 9.97
CA ALA A 62 -32.00 4.15 8.80
C ALA A 62 -33.34 4.50 8.13
N ILE A 63 -34.41 4.65 8.90
CA ILE A 63 -35.72 5.12 8.40
C ILE A 63 -35.60 6.51 7.74
N ARG A 64 -34.83 7.43 8.35
CA ARG A 64 -34.58 8.76 7.78
C ARG A 64 -33.74 8.73 6.49
N CYS A 65 -32.92 7.71 6.30
CA CYS A 65 -32.18 7.49 5.05
C CYS A 65 -33.05 6.92 3.93
N GLY A 66 -34.30 6.53 4.22
CA GLY A 66 -35.25 6.01 3.25
C GLY A 66 -35.45 4.49 3.33
N GLN A 67 -35.00 3.84 4.40
CA GLN A 67 -35.31 2.43 4.67
C GLN A 67 -36.78 2.32 5.11
N GLU A 68 -37.57 1.50 4.42
CA GLU A 68 -39.00 1.34 4.74
C GLU A 68 -39.26 0.61 6.05
N ASN A 69 -38.48 -0.45 6.30
CA ASN A 69 -38.61 -1.28 7.49
C ASN A 69 -37.26 -1.49 8.14
N VAL A 70 -37.22 -1.43 9.47
CA VAL A 70 -36.04 -1.77 10.28
C VAL A 70 -36.47 -2.69 11.42
N MET A 71 -35.81 -3.83 11.57
CA MET A 71 -35.95 -4.68 12.72
C MET A 71 -34.83 -4.34 13.73
N ALA A 72 -35.18 -3.62 14.79
CA ALA A 72 -34.26 -3.28 15.87
C ALA A 72 -34.26 -4.40 16.92
N THR A 73 -33.05 -4.91 17.28
CA THR A 73 -32.94 -6.05 18.19
C THR A 73 -31.97 -5.79 19.34
N ASP A 74 -32.27 -6.32 20.51
CA ASP A 74 -31.42 -6.27 21.70
C ASP A 74 -31.72 -7.48 22.61
N ASN A 75 -30.77 -7.86 23.48
CA ASN A 75 -30.99 -8.93 24.45
C ASN A 75 -31.97 -8.49 25.55
N VAL A 76 -31.95 -7.21 25.93
CA VAL A 76 -32.84 -6.59 26.91
C VAL A 76 -33.49 -5.34 26.33
N LEU A 77 -34.73 -5.44 25.92
CA LEU A 77 -35.47 -4.30 25.40
C LEU A 77 -36.15 -3.52 26.55
N GLN A 78 -35.67 -2.33 26.80
CA GLN A 78 -36.26 -1.44 27.78
C GLN A 78 -37.67 -0.97 27.34
N GLY A 79 -38.54 -0.73 28.31
CA GLY A 79 -39.91 -0.25 28.06
C GLY A 79 -39.94 1.06 27.29
N THR A 80 -38.99 1.98 27.57
CA THR A 80 -38.82 3.26 26.87
C THR A 80 -38.45 3.07 25.40
N THR A 81 -37.59 2.12 25.07
CA THR A 81 -37.22 1.78 23.68
C THR A 81 -38.43 1.25 22.91
N ARG A 82 -39.20 0.33 23.52
CA ARG A 82 -40.43 -0.21 22.91
C ARG A 82 -41.46 0.88 22.63
N MET A 83 -41.67 1.80 23.57
CA MET A 83 -42.62 2.94 23.36
C MET A 83 -42.18 3.90 22.26
N LYS A 84 -40.89 4.25 22.23
CA LYS A 84 -40.34 5.14 21.18
C LYS A 84 -40.41 4.49 19.79
N CYS A 85 -40.06 3.22 19.69
CA CYS A 85 -40.08 2.47 18.43
C CYS A 85 -41.51 2.28 17.91
N ALA A 86 -42.49 2.06 18.77
CA ALA A 86 -43.90 1.93 18.40
C ALA A 86 -44.49 3.22 17.74
N ALA A 87 -43.89 4.37 17.99
CA ALA A 87 -44.29 5.65 17.39
C ALA A 87 -43.66 5.88 16.00
N VAL A 88 -42.70 5.08 15.56
CA VAL A 88 -42.00 5.23 14.29
C VAL A 88 -42.49 4.19 13.29
N LYS A 89 -43.14 4.68 12.21
CA LYS A 89 -43.63 3.78 11.15
C LYS A 89 -42.48 3.02 10.51
N GLY A 90 -42.65 1.70 10.33
CA GLY A 90 -41.64 0.83 9.73
C GLY A 90 -40.58 0.33 10.71
N LEU A 91 -40.63 0.72 12.00
CA LEU A 91 -39.69 0.25 13.01
C LEU A 91 -40.30 -0.90 13.84
N HIS A 92 -39.66 -2.06 13.75
CA HIS A 92 -40.09 -3.29 14.41
C HIS A 92 -39.06 -3.66 15.50
N VAL A 93 -39.52 -4.02 16.70
CA VAL A 93 -38.63 -4.31 17.83
C VAL A 93 -38.76 -5.77 18.26
N ARG A 94 -37.64 -6.46 18.42
CA ARG A 94 -37.59 -7.84 18.88
C ARG A 94 -36.47 -8.10 19.88
N THR A 95 -36.71 -8.96 20.86
CA THR A 95 -35.64 -9.46 21.71
C THR A 95 -34.79 -10.46 20.94
N PHE A 96 -33.47 -10.25 20.96
CA PHE A 96 -32.50 -11.11 20.32
C PHE A 96 -31.19 -11.14 21.12
N ASP A 97 -30.85 -12.32 21.61
CA ASP A 97 -29.61 -12.56 22.33
C ASP A 97 -28.57 -13.17 21.37
N LEU A 98 -27.56 -12.37 21.02
CA LEU A 98 -26.46 -12.77 20.14
C LEU A 98 -25.64 -13.95 20.67
N MET A 99 -25.67 -14.19 21.99
CA MET A 99 -24.97 -15.31 22.62
C MET A 99 -25.72 -16.65 22.45
N ASN A 100 -26.97 -16.63 21.99
CA ASN A 100 -27.81 -17.78 21.85
C ASN A 100 -27.98 -18.19 20.37
N GLU A 101 -27.41 -19.33 19.98
CA GLU A 101 -27.45 -19.84 18.60
C GLU A 101 -28.88 -20.04 18.07
N LEU A 102 -29.79 -20.56 18.90
CA LEU A 102 -31.19 -20.75 18.55
C LEU A 102 -31.93 -19.41 18.33
N ALA A 103 -31.45 -18.31 18.94
CA ALA A 103 -32.02 -16.99 18.73
C ALA A 103 -31.72 -16.47 17.33
N THR A 104 -30.54 -16.76 16.79
CA THR A 104 -30.18 -16.38 15.42
C THR A 104 -31.11 -17.02 14.39
N GLU A 105 -31.41 -18.28 14.51
CA GLU A 105 -32.37 -18.98 13.63
C GLU A 105 -33.76 -18.33 13.71
N ARG A 106 -34.22 -17.99 14.91
CA ARG A 106 -35.54 -17.34 15.13
C ARG A 106 -35.59 -15.96 14.44
N ILE A 107 -34.53 -15.17 14.51
CA ILE A 107 -34.47 -13.87 13.85
C ILE A 107 -34.47 -14.03 12.32
N VAL A 108 -33.70 -14.97 11.78
CA VAL A 108 -33.69 -15.30 10.35
C VAL A 108 -35.09 -15.65 9.86
N ASN A 109 -35.78 -16.54 10.57
CA ASN A 109 -37.13 -16.95 10.25
C ASN A 109 -38.14 -15.78 10.34
N ALA A 110 -37.99 -14.91 11.33
CA ALA A 110 -38.84 -13.73 11.48
C ALA A 110 -38.65 -12.73 10.34
N ILE A 111 -37.41 -12.49 9.91
CA ILE A 111 -37.10 -11.62 8.76
C ILE A 111 -37.71 -12.19 7.50
N ARG A 112 -37.49 -13.48 7.20
CA ARG A 112 -38.01 -14.15 6.00
C ARG A 112 -39.54 -14.20 5.94
N ALA A 113 -40.20 -14.30 7.10
CA ALA A 113 -41.66 -14.33 7.18
C ALA A 113 -42.31 -12.96 7.00
N GLN A 114 -41.59 -11.88 7.31
CA GLN A 114 -42.16 -10.53 7.41
C GLN A 114 -41.75 -9.63 6.22
N PHE A 115 -40.54 -9.83 5.64
CA PHE A 115 -39.97 -8.94 4.64
C PHE A 115 -39.57 -9.68 3.37
N SER A 116 -39.59 -8.98 2.23
CA SER A 116 -39.23 -9.53 0.93
C SER A 116 -37.71 -9.70 0.77
N LYS A 117 -36.91 -8.85 1.45
CA LYS A 117 -35.45 -8.82 1.39
C LYS A 117 -34.85 -8.16 2.62
N LEU A 118 -33.68 -8.62 3.02
CA LEU A 118 -32.80 -7.91 3.96
C LEU A 118 -31.75 -7.14 3.15
N ASP A 119 -31.70 -5.80 3.31
CA ASP A 119 -30.82 -4.95 2.54
C ASP A 119 -29.43 -4.81 3.17
N TYR A 120 -29.38 -4.62 4.49
CA TYR A 120 -28.16 -4.51 5.26
C TYR A 120 -28.42 -4.81 6.74
N ILE A 121 -27.31 -5.03 7.46
CA ILE A 121 -27.31 -5.15 8.93
C ILE A 121 -26.44 -4.04 9.50
N ILE A 122 -26.83 -3.46 10.62
CA ILE A 122 -26.06 -2.44 11.34
C ILE A 122 -25.91 -2.78 12.82
N ALA A 123 -24.82 -2.31 13.42
CA ALA A 123 -24.63 -2.33 14.87
C ALA A 123 -23.67 -1.22 15.29
N SER A 124 -23.77 -0.79 16.53
CA SER A 124 -22.81 0.14 17.12
C SER A 124 -22.22 -0.42 18.39
N ASP A 125 -20.89 -0.54 18.42
CA ASP A 125 -20.08 -0.95 19.58
C ASP A 125 -20.52 -2.26 20.25
N ILE A 126 -20.92 -3.27 19.47
CA ILE A 126 -21.32 -4.60 20.01
C ILE A 126 -20.10 -5.44 20.42
N PHE A 127 -18.92 -5.13 19.93
CA PHE A 127 -17.64 -5.78 20.27
C PHE A 127 -16.94 -5.04 21.44
N TYR A 128 -17.60 -4.97 22.61
CA TYR A 128 -17.09 -4.15 23.72
C TYR A 128 -16.24 -4.91 24.74
N THR A 129 -16.26 -6.26 24.74
CA THR A 129 -15.38 -7.15 25.52
C THR A 129 -14.95 -8.34 24.66
N GLU A 130 -13.74 -8.87 24.89
CA GLU A 130 -13.13 -9.92 24.06
C GLU A 130 -13.94 -11.21 24.02
N ASP A 131 -14.56 -11.59 25.11
CA ASP A 131 -15.41 -12.79 25.25
C ASP A 131 -16.68 -12.74 24.38
N LEU A 132 -17.07 -11.57 23.90
CA LEU A 132 -18.19 -11.39 22.99
C LEU A 132 -17.82 -11.54 21.51
N PHE A 133 -16.55 -11.43 21.17
CA PHE A 133 -16.13 -11.37 19.75
C PHE A 133 -16.47 -12.66 19.01
N GLU A 134 -16.09 -13.80 19.55
CA GLU A 134 -16.37 -15.08 18.90
C GLU A 134 -17.87 -15.39 18.78
N PRO A 135 -18.70 -15.26 19.83
CA PRO A 135 -20.15 -15.44 19.71
C PRO A 135 -20.82 -14.52 18.70
N ILE A 136 -20.41 -13.24 18.65
CA ILE A 136 -20.94 -12.28 17.68
C ILE A 136 -20.54 -12.69 16.25
N MET A 137 -19.27 -13.05 16.02
CA MET A 137 -18.81 -13.49 14.71
C MET A 137 -19.51 -14.77 14.25
N ARG A 138 -19.81 -15.68 15.14
CA ARG A 138 -20.60 -16.88 14.87
C ARG A 138 -22.04 -16.52 14.45
N ALA A 139 -22.68 -15.61 15.17
CA ALA A 139 -24.02 -15.12 14.82
C ALA A 139 -24.00 -14.39 13.46
N LEU A 140 -22.98 -13.58 13.20
CA LEU A 140 -22.79 -12.91 11.90
C LEU A 140 -22.56 -13.92 10.77
N HIS A 141 -21.77 -14.98 10.99
CA HIS A 141 -21.62 -16.06 10.02
C HIS A 141 -22.98 -16.65 9.64
N GLN A 142 -23.81 -16.99 10.63
CA GLN A 142 -25.15 -17.51 10.37
C GLN A 142 -26.05 -16.50 9.62
N LEU A 143 -25.91 -15.21 9.91
CA LEU A 143 -26.71 -14.17 9.27
C LEU A 143 -26.25 -13.87 7.83
N ILE A 144 -24.97 -13.50 7.64
CA ILE A 144 -24.50 -12.94 6.36
C ILE A 144 -23.81 -13.96 5.44
N VAL A 145 -23.34 -15.09 5.97
CA VAL A 145 -22.75 -16.17 5.15
C VAL A 145 -23.80 -17.21 4.80
N VAL A 146 -24.58 -17.68 5.78
CA VAL A 146 -25.51 -18.79 5.59
C VAL A 146 -26.91 -18.33 5.19
N ALA A 147 -27.52 -17.41 5.94
CA ALA A 147 -28.95 -17.07 5.79
C ALA A 147 -29.21 -16.03 4.70
N PHE A 148 -28.39 -14.99 4.62
CA PHE A 148 -28.54 -13.85 3.73
C PHE A 148 -27.20 -13.51 3.02
N PRO A 149 -26.66 -14.42 2.18
CA PRO A 149 -25.39 -14.21 1.50
C PRO A 149 -25.44 -12.95 0.64
N GLY A 150 -24.39 -12.13 0.75
CA GLY A 150 -24.29 -10.85 0.04
C GLY A 150 -24.89 -9.64 0.76
N VAL A 151 -25.55 -9.83 1.92
CA VAL A 151 -26.03 -8.73 2.75
C VAL A 151 -24.85 -8.13 3.54
N PRO A 152 -24.56 -6.82 3.41
CA PRO A 152 -23.48 -6.19 4.14
C PRO A 152 -23.89 -5.93 5.60
N PHE A 153 -22.93 -6.08 6.49
CA PHE A 153 -23.01 -5.65 7.88
C PHE A 153 -22.07 -4.47 8.10
N TYR A 154 -22.59 -3.39 8.66
CA TYR A 154 -21.82 -2.19 9.01
C TYR A 154 -21.81 -2.05 10.53
N THR A 155 -20.62 -1.97 11.11
CA THR A 155 -20.48 -1.77 12.55
C THR A 155 -19.45 -0.70 12.86
N THR A 156 -19.67 0.01 13.96
CA THR A 156 -18.66 0.86 14.56
C THR A 156 -18.12 0.20 15.82
N TYR A 157 -16.80 0.28 15.97
CA TYR A 157 -16.05 -0.34 17.05
C TYR A 157 -15.09 0.68 17.65
N GLN A 158 -15.20 0.91 18.96
CA GLN A 158 -14.21 1.72 19.66
C GLN A 158 -12.96 0.88 19.87
N LEU A 159 -11.80 1.35 19.37
CA LEU A 159 -10.51 0.69 19.56
C LEU A 159 -10.19 0.55 21.06
N ARG A 160 -10.02 -0.70 21.46
CA ARG A 160 -9.53 -1.16 22.75
C ARG A 160 -8.34 -2.07 22.45
N ASP A 161 -7.61 -2.56 23.42
CA ASP A 161 -6.30 -3.22 23.28
C ASP A 161 -6.21 -4.43 22.31
N ALA A 162 -7.32 -4.95 21.79
CA ALA A 162 -7.39 -6.15 20.93
C ALA A 162 -7.95 -5.89 19.53
N CYS A 163 -7.52 -4.84 18.85
CA CYS A 163 -8.13 -4.38 17.59
C CYS A 163 -7.98 -5.34 16.39
N ASP A 164 -6.91 -6.12 16.30
CA ASP A 164 -6.66 -7.01 15.14
C ASP A 164 -7.47 -8.30 15.19
N PHE A 165 -7.96 -8.68 16.36
CA PHE A 165 -8.67 -9.94 16.58
C PHE A 165 -10.01 -10.05 15.81
N ILE A 166 -10.68 -8.92 15.51
CA ILE A 166 -11.91 -8.92 14.68
C ILE A 166 -11.62 -9.40 13.25
N PHE A 167 -10.50 -9.01 12.67
CA PHE A 167 -10.12 -9.40 11.31
C PHE A 167 -9.73 -10.88 11.25
N ASP A 168 -8.97 -11.38 12.23
CA ASP A 168 -8.59 -12.80 12.32
C ASP A 168 -9.82 -13.70 12.49
N LEU A 169 -10.76 -13.32 13.36
CA LEU A 169 -12.03 -14.03 13.50
C LEU A 169 -12.88 -13.95 12.24
N GLY A 170 -12.85 -12.82 11.53
CA GLY A 170 -13.52 -12.66 10.24
C GLY A 170 -13.05 -13.73 9.26
N GLU A 171 -11.76 -13.95 9.13
CA GLU A 171 -11.20 -14.98 8.26
C GLU A 171 -11.67 -16.39 8.67
N PHE A 172 -11.62 -16.72 9.96
CA PHE A 172 -12.07 -18.01 10.50
C PHE A 172 -13.56 -18.28 10.19
N TYR A 173 -14.41 -17.25 10.34
CA TYR A 173 -15.86 -17.35 10.11
C TYR A 173 -16.29 -17.06 8.66
N GLN A 174 -15.37 -17.02 7.69
CA GLN A 174 -15.66 -16.75 6.27
C GLN A 174 -16.36 -15.40 6.05
N ILE A 175 -15.98 -14.42 6.84
CA ILE A 175 -16.45 -13.04 6.76
C ILE A 175 -15.29 -12.14 6.31
N ASP A 176 -15.48 -11.41 5.22
CA ASP A 176 -14.56 -10.39 4.75
C ASP A 176 -14.82 -9.11 5.57
N CYS A 177 -13.85 -8.71 6.39
CA CYS A 177 -13.90 -7.52 7.24
C CYS A 177 -13.08 -6.41 6.59
N ARG A 178 -13.70 -5.25 6.34
CA ARG A 178 -13.02 -4.09 5.73
C ARG A 178 -13.16 -2.85 6.57
N LEU A 179 -12.03 -2.23 6.88
CA LEU A 179 -12.02 -0.92 7.49
C LEU A 179 -12.48 0.12 6.47
N VAL A 180 -13.62 0.78 6.73
CA VAL A 180 -14.16 1.85 5.89
C VAL A 180 -13.58 3.20 6.30
N ARG A 181 -13.47 3.44 7.61
CA ARG A 181 -13.02 4.73 8.16
C ARG A 181 -12.59 4.59 9.61
N THR A 182 -11.57 5.37 10.00
CA THR A 182 -11.25 5.64 11.41
C THR A 182 -11.63 7.09 11.75
N ALA A 183 -12.22 7.31 12.91
CA ALA A 183 -12.58 8.63 13.41
C ALA A 183 -12.13 8.77 14.87
N SER A 184 -11.56 9.93 15.23
CA SER A 184 -11.24 10.29 16.63
C SER A 184 -12.35 11.15 17.19
N VAL A 185 -12.91 10.74 18.31
CA VAL A 185 -13.98 11.47 19.03
C VAL A 185 -13.50 11.80 20.44
N PHE A 186 -13.63 13.06 20.84
CA PHE A 186 -13.36 13.46 22.21
C PHE A 186 -14.58 13.14 23.08
N SER A 187 -14.43 12.24 24.04
CA SER A 187 -15.48 11.83 24.96
C SER A 187 -14.88 11.48 26.33
N GLU A 188 -15.56 11.86 27.40
CA GLU A 188 -15.14 11.58 28.80
C GLU A 188 -13.69 12.02 29.12
N GLY A 189 -13.27 13.17 28.57
CA GLY A 189 -11.93 13.74 28.83
C GLY A 189 -10.76 13.13 28.04
N THR A 190 -11.03 12.17 27.13
CA THR A 190 -10.02 11.52 26.29
C THR A 190 -10.45 11.45 24.83
N TYR A 191 -9.48 11.34 23.91
CA TYR A 191 -9.77 10.98 22.53
C TYR A 191 -9.94 9.46 22.42
N LYS A 192 -11.06 9.05 21.84
CA LYS A 192 -11.38 7.65 21.55
C LYS A 192 -11.31 7.46 20.04
N GLU A 193 -10.58 6.46 19.59
CA GLU A 193 -10.56 6.06 18.18
C GLU A 193 -11.68 5.07 17.91
N ILE A 194 -12.46 5.35 16.88
CA ILE A 194 -13.60 4.54 16.47
C ILE A 194 -13.40 4.13 15.02
N GLN A 195 -13.39 2.84 14.79
CA GLN A 195 -13.36 2.25 13.45
C GLN A 195 -14.77 1.96 12.97
N LEU A 196 -15.06 2.32 11.72
CA LEU A 196 -16.22 1.84 10.97
C LEU A 196 -15.76 0.68 10.08
N ILE A 197 -16.35 -0.49 10.32
CA ILE A 197 -16.00 -1.73 9.62
C ILE A 197 -17.23 -2.19 8.81
N ARG A 198 -17.00 -2.56 7.55
CA ARG A 198 -17.97 -3.26 6.71
C ARG A 198 -17.60 -4.73 6.65
N MET A 199 -18.56 -5.60 6.88
CA MET A 199 -18.41 -7.05 6.83
C MET A 199 -19.38 -7.64 5.81
N THR A 200 -18.91 -8.62 5.04
CA THR A 200 -19.73 -9.37 4.07
C THR A 200 -19.34 -10.84 4.11
N ALA A 201 -20.21 -11.73 3.62
CA ALA A 201 -19.80 -13.11 3.38
C ALA A 201 -18.55 -13.12 2.48
N ARG A 202 -17.53 -13.88 2.87
CA ARG A 202 -16.39 -14.13 2.01
C ARG A 202 -16.89 -14.90 0.79
N GLN A 203 -16.72 -14.32 -0.37
CA GLN A 203 -17.10 -15.00 -1.62
C GLN A 203 -16.06 -16.10 -1.87
N THR A 204 -16.39 -17.34 -1.52
CA THR A 204 -15.54 -18.52 -1.72
C THR A 204 -15.30 -18.86 -3.21
N ASP A 205 -16.10 -18.29 -4.11
CA ASP A 205 -16.01 -18.51 -5.56
C ASP A 205 -15.43 -17.33 -6.34
N LYS A 206 -15.18 -16.17 -5.71
CA LYS A 206 -14.50 -15.06 -6.38
C LYS A 206 -13.00 -15.31 -6.32
N GLU A 207 -12.43 -15.67 -7.46
CA GLU A 207 -10.99 -15.80 -7.59
C GLU A 207 -10.30 -14.50 -7.13
N GLU A 208 -9.46 -14.59 -6.10
CA GLU A 208 -8.68 -13.45 -5.63
C GLU A 208 -7.63 -13.09 -6.69
N VAL A 209 -7.76 -11.89 -7.22
CA VAL A 209 -6.84 -11.33 -8.22
C VAL A 209 -6.24 -10.04 -7.67
N TYR A 210 -4.93 -9.95 -7.77
CA TYR A 210 -4.14 -8.80 -7.38
C TYR A 210 -3.46 -8.20 -8.59
N ILE A 211 -3.51 -6.88 -8.72
CA ILE A 211 -2.84 -6.19 -9.81
C ILE A 211 -1.64 -5.43 -9.24
N GLY A 212 -0.49 -5.60 -9.86
CA GLY A 212 0.66 -4.74 -9.65
C GLY A 212 0.75 -3.71 -10.77
N VAL A 213 1.09 -2.48 -10.42
CA VAL A 213 1.40 -1.38 -11.32
C VAL A 213 2.79 -0.83 -10.96
N GLU A 214 3.70 -0.83 -11.91
CA GLU A 214 5.03 -0.23 -11.81
C GLU A 214 5.07 0.96 -12.77
N GLY A 215 5.13 2.18 -12.26
CA GLY A 215 5.16 3.42 -13.05
C GLY A 215 6.38 4.27 -12.76
N GLY A 216 7.25 4.42 -13.73
CA GLY A 216 8.47 5.20 -13.62
C GLY A 216 8.75 6.08 -14.83
N GLY A 217 9.90 6.76 -14.81
CA GLY A 217 10.35 7.64 -15.89
C GLY A 217 10.62 6.95 -17.23
N SER A 218 10.73 5.62 -17.26
CA SER A 218 11.02 4.82 -18.46
C SER A 218 9.79 4.14 -19.07
N GLY A 219 8.68 4.07 -18.35
CA GLY A 219 7.43 3.42 -18.79
C GLY A 219 6.62 2.88 -17.63
N THR A 220 5.44 2.35 -17.96
CA THR A 220 4.49 1.76 -17.02
C THR A 220 4.25 0.31 -17.36
N LYS A 221 4.21 -0.55 -16.35
CA LYS A 221 3.88 -1.97 -16.45
C LYS A 221 2.71 -2.29 -15.55
N ILE A 222 1.81 -3.18 -16.02
CA ILE A 222 0.72 -3.71 -15.24
C ILE A 222 0.74 -5.24 -15.36
N ALA A 223 0.61 -5.95 -14.23
CA ALA A 223 0.49 -7.40 -14.19
C ALA A 223 -0.65 -7.84 -13.27
N PHE A 224 -1.34 -8.88 -13.66
CA PHE A 224 -2.43 -9.50 -12.90
C PHE A 224 -1.92 -10.83 -12.35
N LEU A 225 -2.06 -11.04 -11.06
CA LEU A 225 -1.68 -12.28 -10.37
C LEU A 225 -2.88 -12.87 -9.61
N ARG A 226 -3.01 -14.19 -9.67
CA ARG A 226 -3.90 -14.94 -8.77
C ARG A 226 -3.28 -15.08 -7.39
N ALA A 227 -4.07 -15.39 -6.39
CA ALA A 227 -3.60 -15.68 -5.03
C ALA A 227 -2.54 -16.81 -4.99
N ASN A 228 -2.56 -17.75 -5.91
CA ASN A 228 -1.53 -18.79 -6.05
C ASN A 228 -0.25 -18.32 -6.77
N GLY A 229 -0.15 -17.03 -7.14
CA GLY A 229 1.00 -16.45 -7.83
C GLY A 229 1.01 -16.62 -9.35
N THR A 230 0.02 -17.30 -9.93
CA THR A 230 -0.05 -17.46 -11.38
C THR A 230 -0.39 -16.13 -12.04
N GLN A 231 0.41 -15.73 -13.02
CA GLN A 231 0.11 -14.54 -13.84
C GLN A 231 -1.07 -14.81 -14.77
N ILE A 232 -1.98 -13.83 -14.89
CA ILE A 232 -3.10 -13.83 -15.82
C ILE A 232 -2.73 -13.00 -17.04
N GLY A 233 -2.72 -13.64 -18.20
CA GLY A 233 -2.34 -12.99 -19.44
C GLY A 233 -0.87 -12.56 -19.46
N ARG A 234 -0.56 -11.53 -20.24
CA ARG A 234 0.77 -10.93 -20.35
C ARG A 234 0.89 -9.67 -19.50
N THR A 235 2.10 -9.29 -19.13
CA THR A 235 2.35 -7.95 -18.58
C THR A 235 2.04 -6.91 -19.65
N ILE A 236 1.19 -5.94 -19.31
CA ILE A 236 0.90 -4.77 -20.15
C ILE A 236 2.04 -3.78 -19.98
N GLN A 237 2.46 -3.17 -21.09
CA GLN A 237 3.50 -2.15 -21.06
C GLN A 237 3.11 -0.98 -21.98
N PHE A 238 3.26 0.25 -21.48
CA PHE A 238 3.02 1.49 -22.24
C PHE A 238 3.93 2.63 -21.76
N GLY A 239 3.78 3.81 -22.35
CA GLY A 239 4.61 4.97 -22.08
C GLY A 239 4.65 5.41 -20.62
N THR A 240 5.39 6.45 -20.34
CA THR A 240 5.59 6.98 -18.98
C THR A 240 4.28 7.44 -18.34
N SER A 241 4.00 6.94 -17.14
CA SER A 241 2.89 7.39 -16.28
C SER A 241 3.46 8.10 -15.06
N ASN A 242 4.28 9.13 -15.28
CA ASN A 242 4.70 9.99 -14.17
C ASN A 242 3.59 11.00 -13.92
N PRO A 243 2.85 10.88 -12.80
CA PRO A 243 1.70 11.73 -12.54
C PRO A 243 2.07 13.19 -12.29
N LEU A 244 3.31 13.45 -11.84
CA LEU A 244 3.81 14.83 -11.69
C LEU A 244 3.99 15.54 -13.03
N LEU A 245 4.16 14.79 -14.12
CA LEU A 245 4.32 15.33 -15.48
C LEU A 245 3.01 15.34 -16.26
N ASN A 246 2.16 14.33 -16.05
CA ASN A 246 0.98 14.07 -16.90
C ASN A 246 -0.36 14.41 -16.21
N GLY A 247 -0.34 14.81 -14.93
CA GLY A 247 -1.53 14.95 -14.09
C GLY A 247 -2.04 13.59 -13.61
N PHE A 248 -2.53 13.53 -12.36
CA PHE A 248 -2.96 12.25 -11.78
C PHE A 248 -4.26 11.74 -12.39
N GLU A 249 -5.18 12.61 -12.81
CA GLU A 249 -6.42 12.22 -13.48
C GLU A 249 -6.13 11.46 -14.77
N ASN A 250 -5.31 12.02 -15.64
CA ASN A 250 -4.98 11.40 -16.93
C ASN A 250 -4.25 10.06 -16.76
N VAL A 251 -3.36 9.97 -15.77
CA VAL A 251 -2.68 8.71 -15.46
C VAL A 251 -3.67 7.67 -14.95
N SER A 252 -4.57 8.04 -14.03
CA SER A 252 -5.60 7.16 -13.47
C SER A 252 -6.54 6.64 -14.55
N ASP A 253 -7.02 7.51 -15.45
CA ASP A 253 -7.90 7.16 -16.57
C ASP A 253 -7.22 6.17 -17.52
N THR A 254 -5.93 6.39 -17.81
CA THR A 254 -5.13 5.52 -18.68
C THR A 254 -4.96 4.13 -18.05
N LEU A 255 -4.60 4.08 -16.76
CA LEU A 255 -4.44 2.84 -16.00
C LEU A 255 -5.77 2.07 -15.94
N ALA A 256 -6.86 2.72 -15.57
CA ALA A 256 -8.18 2.11 -15.45
C ALA A 256 -8.67 1.55 -16.80
N THR A 257 -8.43 2.27 -17.89
CA THR A 257 -8.76 1.81 -19.24
C THR A 257 -7.98 0.56 -19.62
N ALA A 258 -6.65 0.54 -19.37
CA ALA A 258 -5.81 -0.62 -19.65
C ALA A 258 -6.19 -1.83 -18.79
N ILE A 259 -6.51 -1.62 -17.51
CA ILE A 259 -6.96 -2.66 -16.58
C ILE A 259 -8.28 -3.29 -17.07
N ARG A 260 -9.28 -2.48 -17.42
CA ARG A 260 -10.57 -2.97 -17.93
C ARG A 260 -10.40 -3.78 -19.22
N ALA A 261 -9.57 -3.29 -20.14
CA ALA A 261 -9.32 -3.99 -21.40
C ALA A 261 -8.68 -5.36 -21.16
N HIS A 262 -7.66 -5.43 -20.32
CA HIS A 262 -6.96 -6.68 -19.99
C HIS A 262 -7.83 -7.65 -19.20
N ALA A 263 -8.61 -7.17 -18.25
CA ALA A 263 -9.57 -7.97 -17.50
C ALA A 263 -10.60 -8.63 -18.45
N LYS A 264 -11.14 -7.86 -19.41
CA LYS A 264 -12.07 -8.36 -20.43
C LYS A 264 -11.41 -9.41 -21.33
N GLU A 265 -10.18 -9.15 -21.82
CA GLU A 265 -9.42 -10.06 -22.69
C GLU A 265 -9.17 -11.43 -22.02
N ASN A 266 -8.95 -11.43 -20.70
CA ASN A 266 -8.57 -12.62 -19.93
C ASN A 266 -9.72 -13.19 -19.07
N ASN A 267 -10.97 -12.72 -19.26
CA ASN A 267 -12.14 -13.14 -18.49
C ASN A 267 -12.00 -12.96 -16.97
N VAL A 268 -11.34 -11.90 -16.54
CA VAL A 268 -11.23 -11.52 -15.12
C VAL A 268 -12.43 -10.67 -14.72
N SER A 269 -13.11 -11.07 -13.66
CA SER A 269 -14.23 -10.28 -13.11
C SER A 269 -13.71 -9.05 -12.36
N LEU A 270 -14.27 -7.89 -12.65
CA LEU A 270 -14.01 -6.65 -11.91
C LEU A 270 -15.16 -6.39 -10.91
N PRO A 271 -14.89 -5.71 -9.79
CA PRO A 271 -13.59 -5.26 -9.32
C PRO A 271 -12.70 -6.44 -8.89
N VAL A 272 -11.36 -6.33 -9.08
CA VAL A 272 -10.39 -7.26 -8.49
C VAL A 272 -10.23 -7.00 -6.99
N THR A 273 -9.55 -7.90 -6.28
CA THR A 273 -9.36 -7.79 -4.81
C THR A 273 -8.59 -6.53 -4.42
N ALA A 274 -7.42 -6.30 -5.01
CA ALA A 274 -6.65 -5.10 -4.74
C ALA A 274 -5.66 -4.76 -5.86
N ILE A 275 -5.28 -3.47 -5.94
CA ILE A 275 -4.22 -2.98 -6.82
C ILE A 275 -3.15 -2.29 -5.99
N GLY A 276 -1.88 -2.68 -6.22
CA GLY A 276 -0.70 -2.01 -5.67
C GLY A 276 0.03 -1.19 -6.72
N TYR A 277 0.32 0.05 -6.41
CA TYR A 277 0.99 0.99 -7.28
C TYR A 277 2.36 1.34 -6.72
N GLY A 278 3.43 0.99 -7.43
CA GLY A 278 4.80 1.46 -7.21
C GLY A 278 5.11 2.58 -8.19
N MET A 279 4.97 3.84 -7.79
CA MET A 279 5.00 4.98 -8.70
C MET A 279 6.10 5.98 -8.32
N SER A 280 6.84 6.46 -9.31
CA SER A 280 7.76 7.59 -9.11
C SER A 280 6.98 8.83 -8.65
N GLY A 281 7.45 9.49 -7.60
CA GLY A 281 6.82 10.68 -7.02
C GLY A 281 5.81 10.41 -5.92
N ALA A 282 5.61 9.15 -5.53
CA ALA A 282 4.71 8.76 -4.45
C ALA A 282 5.29 8.99 -3.03
N GLU A 283 6.36 9.75 -2.90
CA GLU A 283 6.88 10.21 -1.60
C GLU A 283 5.99 11.28 -0.96
N ASP A 284 5.19 11.99 -1.75
CA ASP A 284 4.23 12.98 -1.26
C ASP A 284 2.91 12.30 -0.86
N LYS A 285 2.66 12.18 0.44
CA LYS A 285 1.44 11.56 0.99
C LYS A 285 0.15 12.25 0.54
N LYS A 286 0.17 13.58 0.34
CA LYS A 286 -1.00 14.30 -0.16
C LYS A 286 -1.33 13.86 -1.57
N TYR A 287 -0.31 13.80 -2.41
CA TYR A 287 -0.44 13.34 -3.78
C TYR A 287 -0.97 11.88 -3.85
N VAL A 288 -0.44 10.97 -3.03
CA VAL A 288 -0.91 9.58 -2.94
C VAL A 288 -2.40 9.53 -2.58
N ASN A 289 -2.82 10.32 -1.57
CA ASN A 289 -4.23 10.36 -1.16
C ASN A 289 -5.14 10.91 -2.27
N ASP A 290 -4.73 11.98 -2.95
CA ASP A 290 -5.51 12.57 -4.03
C ASP A 290 -5.68 11.59 -5.21
N PHE A 291 -4.61 10.87 -5.57
CA PHE A 291 -4.61 9.83 -6.61
C PHE A 291 -5.53 8.66 -6.26
N ILE A 292 -5.42 8.11 -5.04
CA ILE A 292 -6.27 6.99 -4.60
C ILE A 292 -7.74 7.42 -4.50
N ASN A 293 -8.02 8.60 -3.95
CA ASN A 293 -9.37 9.13 -3.87
C ASN A 293 -10.01 9.27 -5.26
N TYR A 294 -9.26 9.78 -6.23
CA TYR A 294 -9.74 9.89 -7.61
C TYR A 294 -10.07 8.51 -8.21
N LEU A 295 -9.18 7.52 -8.05
CA LEU A 295 -9.44 6.14 -8.50
C LEU A 295 -10.69 5.54 -7.84
N GLN A 296 -10.90 5.78 -6.55
CA GLN A 296 -12.07 5.25 -5.84
C GLN A 296 -13.39 5.90 -6.31
N ILE A 297 -13.36 7.19 -6.63
CA ILE A 297 -14.56 7.93 -7.06
C ILE A 297 -14.88 7.63 -8.52
N GLU A 298 -13.91 7.75 -9.42
CA GLU A 298 -14.13 7.68 -10.87
C GLU A 298 -13.97 6.27 -11.44
N HIS A 299 -13.20 5.41 -10.76
CA HIS A 299 -12.86 4.06 -11.22
C HIS A 299 -13.01 2.98 -10.15
N GLY A 300 -13.93 3.14 -9.21
CA GLY A 300 -14.19 2.15 -8.14
C GLY A 300 -14.65 0.78 -8.63
N ASP A 301 -14.93 0.64 -9.92
CA ASP A 301 -15.27 -0.63 -10.58
C ASP A 301 -14.07 -1.51 -10.89
N ILE A 302 -12.80 -1.00 -10.83
CA ILE A 302 -11.63 -1.79 -11.22
C ILE A 302 -11.04 -2.60 -10.08
N ALA A 303 -11.10 -2.11 -8.85
CA ALA A 303 -10.61 -2.83 -7.68
C ALA A 303 -11.41 -2.46 -6.42
N GLU A 304 -11.42 -3.37 -5.47
CA GLU A 304 -12.05 -3.13 -4.17
C GLU A 304 -11.17 -2.27 -3.27
N GLN A 305 -9.84 -2.38 -3.43
CA GLN A 305 -8.85 -1.63 -2.65
C GLN A 305 -7.69 -1.15 -3.53
N HIS A 306 -7.12 0.01 -3.18
CA HIS A 306 -6.00 0.61 -3.87
C HIS A 306 -4.92 1.02 -2.86
N PHE A 307 -3.67 0.63 -3.11
CA PHE A 307 -2.53 0.92 -2.27
C PHE A 307 -1.39 1.48 -3.12
N MET A 308 -0.76 2.56 -2.68
CA MET A 308 0.29 3.23 -3.42
C MET A 308 1.45 3.62 -2.52
N ASP A 309 2.66 3.37 -3.00
CA ASP A 309 3.90 3.88 -2.43
C ASP A 309 4.91 4.13 -3.57
N SER A 310 6.10 4.61 -3.23
CA SER A 310 7.13 4.89 -4.23
C SER A 310 7.62 3.62 -4.93
N ASP A 311 8.10 3.79 -6.16
CA ASP A 311 8.72 2.74 -6.98
C ASP A 311 9.98 2.13 -6.34
N ALA A 312 10.56 2.80 -5.33
CA ALA A 312 11.65 2.28 -4.52
C ALA A 312 11.17 1.42 -3.33
N ILE A 313 10.01 1.72 -2.74
CA ILE A 313 9.55 1.05 -1.50
C ILE A 313 8.68 -0.17 -1.81
N VAL A 314 7.81 -0.08 -2.80
CA VAL A 314 6.93 -1.18 -3.18
C VAL A 314 7.69 -2.49 -3.47
N PRO A 315 8.83 -2.50 -4.21
CA PRO A 315 9.63 -3.71 -4.36
C PRO A 315 10.12 -4.30 -3.04
N LEU A 316 10.50 -3.46 -2.05
CA LEU A 316 10.95 -3.97 -0.74
C LEU A 316 9.84 -4.72 -0.01
N HIS A 317 8.61 -4.23 -0.04
CA HIS A 317 7.46 -4.92 0.55
C HIS A 317 7.24 -6.31 -0.07
N GLY A 318 7.41 -6.44 -1.39
CA GLY A 318 7.22 -7.71 -2.08
C GLY A 318 8.37 -8.69 -1.88
N TYR A 319 9.62 -8.23 -1.99
CA TYR A 319 10.78 -9.11 -1.91
C TYR A 319 11.30 -9.36 -0.49
N PHE A 320 11.19 -8.36 0.40
CA PHE A 320 11.70 -8.41 1.77
C PHE A 320 10.63 -8.01 2.79
N PRO A 321 9.60 -8.83 2.99
CA PRO A 321 8.50 -8.49 3.90
C PRO A 321 8.93 -8.30 5.37
N ALA A 322 10.10 -8.84 5.75
CA ALA A 322 10.70 -8.63 7.07
C ALA A 322 11.61 -7.40 7.15
N GLY A 323 11.66 -6.58 6.10
CA GLY A 323 12.56 -5.45 5.98
C GLY A 323 13.78 -5.72 5.11
N GLY A 324 14.33 -4.66 4.51
CA GLY A 324 15.48 -4.76 3.62
C GLY A 324 15.88 -3.41 3.05
N VAL A 325 16.94 -3.42 2.27
CA VAL A 325 17.48 -2.22 1.61
C VAL A 325 17.31 -2.35 0.10
N ILE A 326 16.90 -1.27 -0.54
CA ILE A 326 17.01 -1.11 -1.99
C ILE A 326 18.12 -0.10 -2.30
N MET A 327 18.98 -0.46 -3.22
CA MET A 327 20.01 0.41 -3.77
C MET A 327 19.76 0.57 -5.25
N ILE A 328 19.51 1.79 -5.67
CA ILE A 328 19.23 2.13 -7.07
C ILE A 328 20.47 2.82 -7.63
N SER A 329 20.99 2.31 -8.76
CA SER A 329 22.03 2.98 -9.54
C SER A 329 21.79 2.80 -11.04
N GLY A 330 21.31 3.87 -11.66
CA GLY A 330 21.10 4.03 -13.09
C GLY A 330 21.71 5.36 -13.54
N THR A 331 20.94 6.23 -14.21
CA THR A 331 21.35 7.60 -14.52
C THR A 331 21.61 8.42 -13.24
N GLY A 332 20.85 8.19 -12.17
CA GLY A 332 21.07 8.69 -10.82
C GLY A 332 21.18 7.54 -9.84
N SER A 333 21.35 7.85 -8.53
CA SER A 333 21.39 6.86 -7.46
C SER A 333 20.50 7.24 -6.30
N ASN A 334 20.06 6.21 -5.57
CA ASN A 334 19.20 6.33 -4.41
C ASN A 334 19.34 5.09 -3.52
N CYS A 335 19.18 5.26 -2.22
CA CYS A 335 19.17 4.15 -1.28
C CYS A 335 18.01 4.34 -0.29
N ARG A 336 17.20 3.29 -0.10
CA ARG A 336 16.09 3.27 0.86
C ARG A 336 16.14 2.01 1.70
N LEU A 337 15.80 2.16 2.96
CA LEU A 337 15.61 1.10 3.94
C LEU A 337 14.13 1.02 4.28
N LEU A 338 13.58 -0.17 4.24
CA LEU A 338 12.29 -0.50 4.86
C LEU A 338 12.59 -1.36 6.09
N THR A 339 12.10 -0.95 7.25
CA THR A 339 12.19 -1.75 8.48
C THR A 339 11.03 -2.75 8.57
N LYS A 340 11.16 -3.73 9.45
CA LYS A 340 10.08 -4.70 9.74
C LYS A 340 8.79 -4.01 10.21
N ASN A 341 8.91 -2.86 10.87
CA ASN A 341 7.76 -2.10 11.38
C ASN A 341 7.15 -1.14 10.33
N GLY A 342 7.63 -1.18 9.08
CA GLY A 342 7.13 -0.31 8.00
C GLY A 342 7.75 1.10 7.99
N GLU A 343 8.73 1.39 8.85
CA GLU A 343 9.42 2.69 8.80
C GLU A 343 10.37 2.75 7.60
N VAL A 344 10.43 3.90 6.94
CA VAL A 344 11.26 4.13 5.76
C VAL A 344 12.35 5.16 6.06
N PHE A 345 13.58 4.80 5.78
CA PHE A 345 14.74 5.71 5.87
C PHE A 345 15.45 5.78 4.53
N GLY A 346 16.15 6.87 4.26
CA GLY A 346 16.83 7.07 2.99
C GLY A 346 18.17 7.75 3.07
N CYS A 347 19.00 7.49 2.04
CA CYS A 347 20.25 8.19 1.79
C CYS A 347 20.41 8.40 0.28
N GLY A 348 20.72 9.62 -0.16
CA GLY A 348 20.84 9.97 -1.58
C GLY A 348 19.49 10.25 -2.25
N GLY A 349 19.49 10.29 -3.58
CA GLY A 349 18.29 10.64 -4.37
C GLY A 349 18.06 12.14 -4.52
N TRP A 350 19.07 12.99 -4.30
CA TRP A 350 18.98 14.46 -4.36
C TRP A 350 19.30 15.03 -5.74
N GLY A 351 19.46 14.16 -6.75
CA GLY A 351 19.85 14.58 -8.11
C GLY A 351 21.34 14.92 -8.24
N HIS A 352 21.79 15.13 -9.47
CA HIS A 352 23.20 15.20 -9.83
C HIS A 352 23.97 16.42 -9.29
N MET A 353 23.28 17.45 -8.82
CA MET A 353 23.90 18.64 -8.24
C MET A 353 24.22 18.47 -6.76
N LEU A 354 23.48 17.62 -6.03
CA LEU A 354 23.57 17.45 -4.58
C LEU A 354 23.77 16.00 -4.15
N GLY A 355 23.83 15.07 -5.12
CA GLY A 355 23.87 13.64 -4.86
C GLY A 355 24.17 12.84 -6.12
N ASP A 356 23.49 11.68 -6.27
CA ASP A 356 23.70 10.69 -7.34
C ASP A 356 25.07 9.98 -7.28
N GLU A 357 25.67 9.91 -6.10
CA GLU A 357 26.95 9.25 -5.86
C GLU A 357 26.90 7.77 -6.29
N GLY A 358 27.90 7.36 -7.08
CA GLY A 358 28.00 6.00 -7.60
C GLY A 358 27.03 5.66 -8.73
N SER A 359 26.28 6.63 -9.26
CA SER A 359 25.44 6.47 -10.47
C SER A 359 26.25 6.48 -11.76
N GLY A 360 25.60 6.13 -12.87
CA GLY A 360 26.21 6.28 -14.20
C GLY A 360 26.61 7.72 -14.51
N PHE A 361 25.81 8.71 -14.09
CA PHE A 361 26.22 10.11 -14.21
C PHE A 361 27.47 10.40 -13.38
N TRP A 362 27.52 9.94 -12.13
CA TRP A 362 28.67 10.16 -11.24
C TRP A 362 29.96 9.56 -11.81
N ILE A 363 29.91 8.31 -12.29
CA ILE A 363 31.07 7.64 -12.90
C ILE A 363 31.58 8.41 -14.11
N ALA A 364 30.67 8.80 -15.02
CA ALA A 364 31.00 9.55 -16.21
C ALA A 364 31.55 10.96 -15.89
N HIS A 365 30.91 11.65 -14.96
CA HIS A 365 31.37 12.97 -14.51
C HIS A 365 32.75 12.88 -13.85
N ARG A 366 32.97 11.85 -13.02
CA ARG A 366 34.27 11.60 -12.40
C ARG A 366 35.35 11.34 -13.45
N ALA A 367 35.04 10.56 -14.48
CA ALA A 367 35.95 10.32 -15.62
C ALA A 367 36.33 11.63 -16.31
N VAL A 368 35.35 12.46 -16.67
CA VAL A 368 35.61 13.78 -17.31
C VAL A 368 36.39 14.70 -16.37
N LYS A 369 36.01 14.77 -15.09
CA LYS A 369 36.73 15.59 -14.09
C LYS A 369 38.20 15.16 -13.96
N THR A 370 38.50 13.87 -14.02
CA THR A 370 39.88 13.37 -13.99
C THR A 370 40.71 13.85 -15.17
N LEU A 371 40.11 13.97 -16.37
CA LEU A 371 40.80 14.54 -17.52
C LEU A 371 41.19 16.02 -17.28
N PHE A 372 40.24 16.82 -16.82
CA PHE A 372 40.50 18.24 -16.53
C PHE A 372 41.57 18.43 -15.46
N ASP A 373 41.45 17.69 -14.33
CA ASP A 373 42.39 17.78 -13.20
C ASP A 373 43.80 17.36 -13.60
N HIS A 374 43.91 16.32 -14.44
CA HIS A 374 45.19 15.83 -14.94
C HIS A 374 45.86 16.88 -15.86
N ASP A 375 45.10 17.39 -16.83
CA ASP A 375 45.63 18.34 -17.83
C ASP A 375 45.99 19.69 -17.23
N ASP A 376 45.21 20.17 -16.25
CA ASP A 376 45.49 21.38 -15.48
C ASP A 376 46.64 21.19 -14.46
N GLY A 377 47.11 19.98 -14.23
CA GLY A 377 48.10 19.67 -13.19
C GLY A 377 47.55 19.81 -11.75
N PHE A 378 46.23 19.94 -11.61
CA PHE A 378 45.57 20.07 -10.32
C PHE A 378 45.61 18.77 -9.50
N HIS A 379 45.29 17.66 -10.16
CA HIS A 379 45.47 16.29 -9.65
C HIS A 379 45.96 15.39 -10.79
N ILE A 380 47.25 15.04 -10.74
CA ILE A 380 47.83 14.12 -11.70
C ILE A 380 47.30 12.71 -11.44
N SER A 381 46.62 12.15 -12.44
CA SER A 381 46.15 10.77 -12.39
C SER A 381 47.32 9.80 -12.28
N GLU A 382 47.20 8.80 -11.40
CA GLU A 382 48.18 7.71 -11.23
C GLU A 382 48.20 6.78 -12.47
N HIS A 383 47.13 6.80 -13.26
CA HIS A 383 46.95 6.00 -14.46
C HIS A 383 46.89 6.88 -15.72
N SER A 384 47.25 6.33 -16.89
CA SER A 384 47.06 7.00 -18.15
C SER A 384 45.60 7.42 -18.35
N THR A 385 45.39 8.64 -18.86
CA THR A 385 44.06 9.18 -19.19
C THR A 385 43.67 8.90 -20.66
N ASP A 386 44.53 8.27 -21.48
CA ASP A 386 44.36 8.16 -22.92
C ASP A 386 43.09 7.39 -23.33
N VAL A 387 42.76 6.31 -22.66
CA VAL A 387 41.56 5.52 -22.96
C VAL A 387 40.30 6.30 -22.60
N VAL A 388 40.24 6.84 -21.39
CA VAL A 388 39.09 7.63 -20.92
C VAL A 388 38.91 8.87 -21.80
N ARG A 389 39.98 9.56 -22.15
CA ARG A 389 39.94 10.72 -23.08
C ARG A 389 39.31 10.36 -24.41
N ARG A 390 39.79 9.28 -25.03
CA ARG A 390 39.24 8.77 -26.29
C ARG A 390 37.76 8.46 -26.19
N ILE A 391 37.32 7.79 -25.13
CA ILE A 391 35.92 7.47 -24.88
C ILE A 391 35.10 8.76 -24.79
N VAL A 392 35.50 9.70 -23.94
CA VAL A 392 34.78 10.95 -23.70
C VAL A 392 34.71 11.81 -24.97
N TYR A 393 35.86 11.97 -25.63
CA TYR A 393 35.92 12.79 -26.84
C TYR A 393 35.08 12.23 -27.99
N SER A 394 35.14 10.90 -28.17
CA SER A 394 34.30 10.22 -29.18
C SER A 394 32.82 10.33 -28.87
N HIS A 395 32.42 10.27 -27.58
CA HIS A 395 31.03 10.35 -27.20
C HIS A 395 30.40 11.73 -27.46
N PHE A 396 31.17 12.80 -27.25
CA PHE A 396 30.70 14.17 -27.44
C PHE A 396 31.06 14.76 -28.80
N ASP A 397 31.86 14.04 -29.60
CA ASP A 397 32.39 14.51 -30.90
C ASP A 397 33.24 15.79 -30.74
N VAL A 398 34.24 15.72 -29.86
CA VAL A 398 35.13 16.82 -29.51
C VAL A 398 36.59 16.40 -29.63
N THR A 399 37.51 17.38 -29.71
CA THR A 399 38.95 17.13 -29.83
C THR A 399 39.78 17.76 -28.71
N GLU A 400 39.15 18.57 -27.85
CA GLU A 400 39.81 19.21 -26.70
C GLU A 400 38.84 19.43 -25.54
N ASN A 401 39.36 19.58 -24.31
CA ASN A 401 38.55 19.73 -23.11
C ASN A 401 37.59 20.93 -23.13
N SER A 402 38.01 22.06 -23.71
CA SER A 402 37.20 23.28 -23.77
C SER A 402 35.87 23.07 -24.50
N GLN A 403 35.83 22.18 -25.48
CA GLN A 403 34.62 21.82 -26.24
C GLN A 403 33.63 20.96 -25.45
N LEU A 404 34.02 20.39 -24.32
CA LEU A 404 33.12 19.66 -23.42
C LEU A 404 32.19 20.60 -22.63
N LEU A 405 32.58 21.84 -22.38
CA LEU A 405 31.84 22.77 -21.51
C LEU A 405 30.36 22.93 -21.92
N PRO A 406 29.99 23.10 -23.21
CA PRO A 406 28.58 23.22 -23.60
C PRO A 406 27.73 21.99 -23.27
N HIS A 407 28.33 20.80 -23.11
CA HIS A 407 27.64 19.57 -22.78
C HIS A 407 27.39 19.39 -21.25
N PHE A 408 28.09 20.19 -20.43
CA PHE A 408 27.96 20.19 -18.97
C PHE A 408 27.29 21.45 -18.42
N TYR A 409 27.22 22.53 -19.21
CA TYR A 409 26.67 23.81 -18.79
C TYR A 409 25.61 24.32 -19.76
N GLY A 410 24.65 25.07 -19.25
CA GLY A 410 23.62 25.71 -20.05
C GLY A 410 22.63 24.75 -20.71
N ASN A 411 22.05 25.17 -21.84
CA ASN A 411 20.97 24.44 -22.52
C ASN A 411 21.43 23.15 -23.23
N GLY A 412 22.73 22.92 -23.34
CA GLY A 412 23.29 21.70 -23.94
C GLY A 412 23.42 20.52 -22.96
N PHE A 413 23.21 20.75 -21.67
CA PHE A 413 23.34 19.72 -20.67
C PHE A 413 22.17 18.73 -20.71
N VAL A 414 22.49 17.45 -20.88
CA VAL A 414 21.54 16.34 -20.79
C VAL A 414 22.15 15.28 -19.90
N LYS A 415 21.67 15.16 -18.65
CA LYS A 415 22.19 14.23 -17.64
C LYS A 415 22.33 12.79 -18.18
N ALA A 416 21.30 12.29 -18.86
CA ALA A 416 21.29 10.93 -19.41
C ALA A 416 22.37 10.73 -20.49
N ARG A 417 22.66 11.76 -21.31
CA ARG A 417 23.73 11.70 -22.31
C ARG A 417 25.09 11.55 -21.66
N VAL A 418 25.36 12.32 -20.60
CA VAL A 418 26.60 12.16 -19.81
C VAL A 418 26.71 10.76 -19.21
N ALA A 419 25.65 10.28 -18.57
CA ALA A 419 25.63 8.97 -17.93
C ALA A 419 25.90 7.80 -18.91
N GLN A 420 25.57 7.93 -20.19
CA GLN A 420 25.79 6.90 -21.21
C GLN A 420 27.28 6.55 -21.41
N ILE A 421 28.19 7.46 -21.11
CA ILE A 421 29.65 7.22 -21.20
C ILE A 421 30.07 6.04 -20.32
N THR A 422 29.39 5.87 -19.18
CA THR A 422 29.67 4.80 -18.20
C THR A 422 29.63 3.42 -18.83
N LYS A 423 28.74 3.17 -19.80
CA LYS A 423 28.65 1.89 -20.50
C LYS A 423 29.96 1.60 -21.27
N THR A 424 30.48 2.57 -22.00
CA THR A 424 31.74 2.41 -22.75
C THR A 424 32.94 2.30 -21.82
N ILE A 425 32.96 3.03 -20.69
CA ILE A 425 34.02 2.87 -19.68
C ILE A 425 34.01 1.43 -19.12
N ALA A 426 32.83 0.84 -18.85
CA ALA A 426 32.70 -0.53 -18.36
C ALA A 426 33.34 -1.57 -19.30
N GLU A 427 33.26 -1.37 -20.61
CA GLU A 427 33.85 -2.25 -21.63
C GLU A 427 35.39 -2.27 -21.58
N HIS A 428 36.02 -1.27 -20.97
CA HIS A 428 37.48 -1.11 -20.91
C HIS A 428 38.08 -1.43 -19.53
N VAL A 429 37.28 -1.78 -18.54
CA VAL A 429 37.75 -2.02 -17.14
C VAL A 429 38.82 -3.12 -17.07
N SER A 430 38.73 -4.17 -17.91
CA SER A 430 39.69 -5.25 -17.92
C SER A 430 41.05 -4.89 -18.56
N THR A 431 41.10 -3.79 -19.31
CA THR A 431 42.26 -3.37 -20.11
C THR A 431 42.88 -2.04 -19.71
N ASP A 432 42.13 -1.24 -18.98
CA ASP A 432 42.53 0.09 -18.57
C ASP A 432 42.39 0.31 -17.06
N PRO A 433 43.50 0.62 -16.34
CA PRO A 433 43.48 0.80 -14.90
C PRO A 433 42.64 1.99 -14.41
N LEU A 434 42.55 3.09 -15.18
CA LEU A 434 41.72 4.23 -14.81
C LEU A 434 40.23 3.87 -14.87
N CYS A 435 39.82 3.14 -15.93
CA CYS A 435 38.47 2.62 -16.02
C CYS A 435 38.14 1.68 -14.84
N ALA A 436 39.07 0.82 -14.44
CA ALA A 436 38.92 -0.06 -13.29
C ALA A 436 38.79 0.71 -11.97
N GLN A 437 39.60 1.76 -11.78
CA GLN A 437 39.55 2.61 -10.60
C GLN A 437 38.21 3.32 -10.47
N LEU A 438 37.65 3.87 -11.57
CA LEU A 438 36.36 4.56 -11.57
C LEU A 438 35.21 3.65 -11.07
N PHE A 439 35.21 2.37 -11.47
CA PHE A 439 34.20 1.42 -10.99
C PHE A 439 34.45 0.96 -9.55
N THR A 440 35.71 0.82 -9.14
CA THR A 440 36.05 0.53 -7.74
C THR A 440 35.59 1.68 -6.83
N ASP A 441 35.85 2.93 -7.23
CA ASP A 441 35.42 4.12 -6.49
C ASP A 441 33.89 4.24 -6.45
N ALA A 442 33.19 3.89 -7.55
CA ALA A 442 31.74 3.83 -7.56
C ALA A 442 31.19 2.80 -6.56
N GLY A 443 31.86 1.63 -6.45
CA GLY A 443 31.52 0.62 -5.45
C GLY A 443 31.69 1.13 -4.01
N LYS A 444 32.80 1.82 -3.73
CA LYS A 444 33.07 2.44 -2.41
C LYS A 444 31.99 3.44 -2.04
N ILE A 445 31.70 4.38 -2.94
CA ILE A 445 30.71 5.43 -2.63
C ILE A 445 29.27 4.88 -2.54
N LEU A 446 28.91 3.87 -3.33
CA LEU A 446 27.62 3.20 -3.20
C LEU A 446 27.47 2.50 -1.84
N SER A 447 28.53 1.86 -1.34
CA SER A 447 28.50 1.23 -0.02
C SER A 447 28.43 2.24 1.13
N ASP A 448 28.88 3.50 0.96
CA ASP A 448 28.68 4.56 1.95
C ASP A 448 27.19 4.86 2.21
N HIS A 449 26.30 4.64 1.22
CA HIS A 449 24.87 4.73 1.45
C HIS A 449 24.39 3.66 2.46
N LEU A 450 24.91 2.41 2.37
CA LEU A 450 24.60 1.35 3.33
C LEU A 450 25.12 1.70 4.73
N VAL A 451 26.34 2.25 4.80
CA VAL A 451 26.92 2.75 6.05
C VAL A 451 26.05 3.84 6.65
N ALA A 452 25.61 4.83 5.84
CA ALA A 452 24.81 5.95 6.30
C ALA A 452 23.47 5.54 6.91
N ILE A 453 22.79 4.53 6.33
CA ILE A 453 21.49 4.05 6.83
C ILE A 453 21.62 2.98 7.92
N SER A 454 22.81 2.41 8.17
CA SER A 454 23.03 1.34 9.14
C SER A 454 22.64 1.69 10.58
N ARG A 455 22.64 2.98 10.92
CA ARG A 455 22.16 3.50 12.21
C ARG A 455 20.69 3.17 12.51
N HIS A 456 19.91 2.86 11.48
CA HIS A 456 18.50 2.51 11.58
C HIS A 456 18.23 1.00 11.53
N TYR A 457 19.28 0.15 11.44
CA TYR A 457 19.13 -1.30 11.43
C TYR A 457 18.75 -1.81 12.82
N ASP A 458 17.75 -2.66 12.88
CA ASP A 458 17.38 -3.39 14.07
C ASP A 458 18.35 -4.58 14.34
N SER A 459 18.13 -5.31 15.41
CA SER A 459 19.00 -6.42 15.83
C SER A 459 19.00 -7.59 14.83
N GLU A 460 17.91 -7.82 14.11
CA GLU A 460 17.84 -8.90 13.11
C GLU A 460 18.53 -8.48 11.82
N MET A 461 18.31 -7.25 11.37
CA MET A 461 19.01 -6.70 10.21
C MET A 461 20.54 -6.65 10.41
N ARG A 462 21.02 -6.41 11.66
CA ARG A 462 22.46 -6.46 11.94
C ARG A 462 23.09 -7.84 11.74
N LYS A 463 22.31 -8.92 11.81
CA LYS A 463 22.77 -10.26 11.49
C LYS A 463 22.91 -10.47 9.99
N GLU A 464 21.95 -10.03 9.22
CA GLU A 464 21.96 -10.10 7.75
C GLU A 464 21.09 -8.98 7.14
N VAL A 465 21.70 -8.13 6.32
CA VAL A 465 21.01 -7.09 5.57
C VAL A 465 20.79 -7.55 4.14
N PRO A 466 19.55 -7.84 3.72
CA PRO A 466 19.25 -8.08 2.32
C PRO A 466 19.22 -6.77 1.55
N VAL A 467 19.95 -6.71 0.42
CA VAL A 467 20.07 -5.52 -0.42
C VAL A 467 19.61 -5.85 -1.83
N LEU A 468 18.55 -5.20 -2.29
CA LEU A 468 18.06 -5.28 -3.66
C LEU A 468 18.77 -4.25 -4.53
N LEU A 469 19.43 -4.69 -5.57
CA LEU A 469 20.15 -3.85 -6.53
C LEU A 469 19.26 -3.59 -7.75
N ILE A 470 18.94 -2.33 -8.03
CA ILE A 470 18.12 -1.91 -9.18
C ILE A 470 18.85 -0.84 -9.99
N GLY A 471 18.81 -0.98 -11.29
CA GLY A 471 19.35 -0.02 -12.24
C GLY A 471 20.48 -0.60 -13.12
N SER A 472 20.69 0.04 -14.25
CA SER A 472 21.57 -0.45 -15.31
C SER A 472 23.05 -0.53 -14.91
N VAL A 473 23.50 0.29 -13.96
CA VAL A 473 24.89 0.28 -13.47
C VAL A 473 25.22 -1.02 -12.77
N PHE A 474 24.24 -1.65 -12.10
CA PHE A 474 24.44 -2.95 -11.44
C PHE A 474 24.55 -4.13 -12.42
N GLY A 475 24.29 -3.93 -13.72
CA GLY A 475 24.75 -4.86 -14.76
C GLY A 475 26.28 -5.07 -14.76
N SER A 476 27.00 -4.09 -14.21
CA SER A 476 28.46 -4.11 -14.02
C SER A 476 28.87 -4.40 -12.55
N TRP A 477 28.04 -5.10 -11.76
CA TRP A 477 28.28 -5.37 -10.34
C TRP A 477 29.69 -5.91 -10.07
N ALA A 478 30.13 -6.92 -10.85
CA ALA A 478 31.42 -7.54 -10.67
C ALA A 478 32.61 -6.55 -10.76
N LEU A 479 32.44 -5.40 -11.43
CA LEU A 479 33.46 -4.36 -11.55
C LEU A 479 33.53 -3.45 -10.31
N MET A 480 32.43 -3.39 -9.53
CA MET A 480 32.29 -2.53 -8.35
C MET A 480 32.41 -3.28 -7.04
N GLU A 481 32.17 -4.58 -7.06
CA GLU A 481 32.09 -5.43 -5.86
C GLU A 481 33.30 -5.29 -4.95
N ARG A 482 34.51 -5.26 -5.54
CA ARG A 482 35.73 -5.05 -4.78
C ARG A 482 35.70 -3.77 -3.96
N GLY A 483 35.29 -2.66 -4.54
CA GLY A 483 35.18 -1.37 -3.84
C GLY A 483 34.15 -1.41 -2.71
N VAL A 484 33.02 -2.09 -2.94
CA VAL A 484 31.98 -2.30 -1.90
C VAL A 484 32.55 -3.07 -0.72
N VAL A 485 33.22 -4.20 -0.97
CA VAL A 485 33.80 -5.06 0.09
C VAL A 485 34.88 -4.33 0.89
N GLU A 486 35.81 -3.68 0.18
CA GLU A 486 36.90 -2.92 0.82
C GLU A 486 36.33 -1.85 1.75
N ASN A 487 35.40 -1.03 1.27
CA ASN A 487 34.85 0.08 2.05
C ASN A 487 34.00 -0.39 3.23
N LEU A 488 33.12 -1.38 3.06
CA LEU A 488 32.32 -1.89 4.18
C LEU A 488 33.20 -2.44 5.31
N ARG A 489 34.31 -3.10 4.99
CA ARG A 489 35.29 -3.59 5.99
C ARG A 489 36.03 -2.44 6.67
N GLU A 490 36.47 -1.44 5.90
CA GLU A 490 37.18 -0.27 6.41
C GLU A 490 36.31 0.55 7.37
N ARG A 491 35.04 0.72 7.03
CA ARG A 491 34.08 1.52 7.81
C ARG A 491 33.60 0.83 9.09
N SER A 492 33.93 -0.44 9.30
CA SER A 492 33.66 -1.22 10.52
C SER A 492 32.21 -1.10 10.99
N VAL A 493 31.24 -1.30 10.09
CA VAL A 493 29.80 -1.23 10.39
C VAL A 493 29.42 -2.41 11.30
N ASP A 494 28.59 -2.16 12.31
CA ASP A 494 28.07 -3.20 13.21
C ASP A 494 26.98 -4.02 12.50
N VAL A 495 27.39 -4.77 11.50
CA VAL A 495 26.59 -5.70 10.68
C VAL A 495 27.43 -6.94 10.42
N HIS A 496 26.85 -8.12 10.61
CA HIS A 496 27.59 -9.36 10.36
C HIS A 496 27.69 -9.70 8.87
N LYS A 497 26.59 -9.48 8.12
CA LYS A 497 26.52 -9.87 6.71
C LYS A 497 25.63 -8.94 5.88
N TYR A 498 26.09 -8.63 4.66
CA TYR A 498 25.26 -8.08 3.59
C TYR A 498 25.05 -9.13 2.51
N SER A 499 23.82 -9.32 2.05
CA SER A 499 23.46 -10.20 0.93
C SER A 499 22.85 -9.38 -0.20
N PHE A 500 23.48 -9.40 -1.37
CA PHE A 500 23.09 -8.59 -2.52
C PHE A 500 22.30 -9.42 -3.53
N TYR A 501 21.16 -8.87 -3.97
CA TYR A 501 20.22 -9.54 -4.86
C TYR A 501 19.86 -8.67 -6.05
N VAL A 502 19.54 -9.31 -7.17
CA VAL A 502 18.90 -8.67 -8.32
C VAL A 502 17.58 -9.38 -8.64
N MET A 503 16.65 -8.65 -9.21
CA MET A 503 15.40 -9.21 -9.71
C MET A 503 15.66 -10.18 -10.85
N THR A 504 14.80 -11.20 -10.97
CA THR A 504 14.79 -12.12 -12.11
C THR A 504 13.71 -11.72 -13.11
N GLU A 505 13.84 -12.16 -14.36
CA GLU A 505 12.82 -11.96 -15.38
C GLU A 505 11.47 -12.60 -14.99
N CYS A 506 11.51 -13.69 -14.22
CA CYS A 506 10.32 -14.39 -13.74
C CYS A 506 9.62 -13.67 -12.58
N SER A 507 10.27 -12.71 -11.94
CA SER A 507 9.72 -11.96 -10.80
C SER A 507 10.11 -10.48 -10.92
N PRO A 508 9.52 -9.73 -11.86
CA PRO A 508 9.79 -8.31 -12.04
C PRO A 508 9.13 -7.47 -10.93
N ALA A 509 9.56 -6.21 -10.78
CA ALA A 509 9.03 -5.27 -9.76
C ALA A 509 7.50 -5.11 -9.80
N VAL A 510 6.88 -5.21 -10.96
CA VAL A 510 5.43 -5.17 -11.10
C VAL A 510 4.73 -6.33 -10.36
N PHE A 511 5.39 -7.49 -10.20
CA PHE A 511 4.85 -8.57 -9.35
C PHE A 511 4.99 -8.24 -7.87
N ALA A 512 6.09 -7.59 -7.47
CA ALA A 512 6.24 -7.10 -6.09
C ALA A 512 5.13 -6.09 -5.72
N ALA A 513 4.66 -5.28 -6.67
CA ALA A 513 3.53 -4.39 -6.47
C ALA A 513 2.21 -5.16 -6.22
N ALA A 514 1.98 -6.29 -6.90
CA ALA A 514 0.82 -7.14 -6.62
C ALA A 514 0.92 -7.81 -5.23
N HIS A 515 2.13 -8.26 -4.83
CA HIS A 515 2.36 -8.77 -3.48
C HIS A 515 2.17 -7.71 -2.40
N TYR A 516 2.59 -6.47 -2.67
CA TYR A 516 2.32 -5.32 -1.80
C TYR A 516 0.81 -5.11 -1.65
N ALA A 517 0.03 -5.13 -2.75
CA ALA A 517 -1.42 -5.02 -2.70
C ALA A 517 -2.06 -6.11 -1.83
N ALA A 518 -1.63 -7.37 -2.00
CA ALA A 518 -2.15 -8.49 -1.21
C ALA A 518 -1.86 -8.30 0.28
N LYS A 519 -0.63 -7.92 0.63
CA LYS A 519 -0.23 -7.66 2.02
C LYS A 519 -1.07 -6.56 2.67
N GLU A 520 -1.21 -5.41 1.99
CA GLU A 520 -1.99 -4.28 2.52
C GLU A 520 -3.51 -4.57 2.57
N ALA A 521 -3.98 -5.50 1.74
CA ALA A 521 -5.34 -6.04 1.79
C ALA A 521 -5.53 -7.14 2.85
N HIS A 522 -4.57 -7.33 3.76
CA HIS A 522 -4.55 -8.40 4.78
C HIS A 522 -4.72 -9.80 4.19
N SER A 523 -4.13 -10.03 3.01
CA SER A 523 -4.10 -11.31 2.30
C SER A 523 -2.66 -11.59 1.83
N LYS A 524 -2.46 -12.67 1.09
CA LYS A 524 -1.15 -13.04 0.56
C LYS A 524 -1.27 -13.66 -0.82
N ILE A 525 -0.20 -13.56 -1.58
CA ILE A 525 0.04 -14.38 -2.76
C ILE A 525 0.96 -15.52 -2.33
N ASP A 526 0.52 -16.77 -2.50
CA ASP A 526 1.23 -17.96 -2.01
C ASP A 526 2.53 -18.30 -2.76
N ALA A 527 2.87 -17.54 -3.80
CA ALA A 527 4.13 -17.69 -4.52
C ALA A 527 5.19 -16.73 -3.98
N GLN A 528 6.39 -17.24 -3.74
CA GLN A 528 7.53 -16.39 -3.42
C GLN A 528 8.12 -15.75 -4.67
N LEU A 529 8.46 -14.47 -4.57
CA LEU A 529 9.17 -13.76 -5.63
C LEU A 529 10.62 -14.23 -5.69
N ALA A 530 11.06 -14.63 -6.87
CA ALA A 530 12.42 -15.12 -7.08
C ALA A 530 13.40 -13.96 -7.20
N LEU A 531 14.47 -14.02 -6.41
CA LEU A 531 15.63 -13.15 -6.50
C LEU A 531 16.87 -13.99 -6.84
N ARG A 532 17.79 -13.41 -7.59
CA ARG A 532 19.10 -14.00 -7.81
C ARG A 532 20.12 -13.31 -6.91
N LYS A 533 20.70 -14.06 -5.98
CA LYS A 533 21.84 -13.59 -5.16
C LYS A 533 23.05 -13.39 -6.07
N VAL A 534 23.63 -12.21 -6.05
CA VAL A 534 24.81 -11.88 -6.86
C VAL A 534 26.09 -11.85 -6.05
N SER A 535 25.99 -11.51 -4.76
CA SER A 535 27.15 -11.42 -3.88
C SER A 535 26.76 -11.52 -2.40
N GLU A 536 27.77 -11.76 -1.56
CA GLU A 536 27.65 -11.78 -0.12
C GLU A 536 28.93 -11.21 0.49
N VAL A 537 28.78 -10.29 1.45
CA VAL A 537 29.92 -9.70 2.19
C VAL A 537 29.75 -10.01 3.67
N ILE A 538 30.67 -10.81 4.21
CA ILE A 538 30.79 -11.10 5.65
C ILE A 538 31.82 -10.12 6.23
N LEU A 539 31.42 -9.37 7.27
CA LEU A 539 32.23 -8.34 7.92
C LEU A 539 32.84 -8.82 9.23
#